data_dc705225f58c674bb49c71ee0114d8c7
#
_entry.id   dc705225f58c674bb49c71ee0114d8c7
#
_cell.length_a   1.000
_cell.length_b   1.000
_cell.length_c   1.000
_cell.angle_alpha   90.00
_cell.angle_beta   90.00
_cell.angle_gamma   90.00
#
_symmetry.space_group_name_H-M   'P 1'
#
loop_
_entity.id
_entity.type
_entity.pdbx_description
1 polymer ?
#
loop_
_entity_poly.entity_id
_entity_poly.type
_entity_poly.pdbx_seq_one_letter_code
_entity_poly.pdbx_strand_id
1 'polypeptide(L)'
;KDVPITPVVPTSTGGVPSSWEISPALPTGLSLRGDGAIVGIPFVDSPATNYTIWANNTGGSGTAVLEITVNGTGIFINYPYNTAELAQYSPMMALYPSTSGAAIVSWSIEPTLPSGIFFGTNNGTIWGTPSTLTESAVYTINATGVEDYGTATVTISVLTDTDLDGIPDDNDNDIDGDGWSNSDEANCLTDET
;
A
#
# COMPACT_ATOMS: atom_id res chain seq x y z
N LYS A 1 7.38 13.27 4.93
CA LYS A 1 7.21 14.41 4.02
C LYS A 1 5.79 15.00 4.08
N ASP A 2 5.56 16.13 3.43
CA ASP A 2 4.25 16.83 3.29
C ASP A 2 3.62 17.30 4.62
N VAL A 3 4.39 17.30 5.70
CA VAL A 3 4.01 17.82 7.02
C VAL A 3 5.01 18.88 7.46
N PRO A 4 4.55 20.05 7.97
CA PRO A 4 5.45 21.05 8.53
C PRO A 4 6.30 20.48 9.67
N ILE A 5 7.60 20.72 9.63
CA ILE A 5 8.45 20.33 10.77
C ILE A 5 8.27 21.32 11.93
N THR A 6 8.42 20.82 13.15
CA THR A 6 8.66 21.71 14.28
C THR A 6 10.00 22.43 14.03
N PRO A 7 10.07 23.77 14.11
CA PRO A 7 11.32 24.49 13.89
C PRO A 7 12.48 23.93 14.72
N VAL A 8 13.57 23.56 14.06
CA VAL A 8 14.81 23.16 14.73
C VAL A 8 15.60 24.40 15.00
N VAL A 9 15.63 24.84 16.25
CA VAL A 9 16.25 26.10 16.65
C VAL A 9 17.60 25.80 17.30
N PRO A 10 18.70 26.38 16.79
CA PRO A 10 20.02 26.18 17.38
C PRO A 10 20.16 26.95 18.70
N THR A 11 20.97 26.40 19.60
CA THR A 11 21.46 27.11 20.77
C THR A 11 22.94 27.43 20.57
N SER A 12 23.33 28.66 20.84
CA SER A 12 24.72 29.09 20.76
C SER A 12 25.22 29.60 22.10
N THR A 13 26.48 29.30 22.42
CA THR A 13 27.18 29.86 23.57
C THR A 13 28.28 30.77 23.07
N GLY A 14 28.47 31.95 23.69
CA GLY A 14 29.44 32.96 23.27
C GLY A 14 28.78 34.17 22.60
N GLY A 15 29.46 34.73 21.60
CA GLY A 15 28.93 35.91 20.89
C GLY A 15 27.72 35.62 20.01
N VAL A 16 26.84 36.58 19.80
CA VAL A 16 25.66 36.45 18.93
C VAL A 16 26.11 36.21 17.48
N PRO A 17 25.61 35.17 16.79
CA PRO A 17 25.89 34.97 15.38
C PRO A 17 25.35 36.09 14.51
N SER A 18 26.11 36.53 13.52
CA SER A 18 25.71 37.51 12.51
C SER A 18 25.23 36.89 11.20
N SER A 19 25.63 35.65 10.94
CA SER A 19 25.17 34.88 9.79
C SER A 19 25.19 33.38 10.08
N TRP A 20 24.39 32.64 9.31
CA TRP A 20 24.28 31.20 9.36
C TRP A 20 24.45 30.59 7.98
N GLU A 21 25.12 29.46 7.91
CA GLU A 21 25.35 28.71 6.68
C GLU A 21 25.09 27.25 6.94
N ILE A 22 24.74 26.49 5.90
CA ILE A 22 24.52 25.04 5.98
C ILE A 22 25.04 24.35 4.73
N SER A 23 25.64 23.22 4.90
CA SER A 23 26.08 22.34 3.79
C SER A 23 25.96 20.86 4.20
N PRO A 24 25.55 19.99 3.27
CA PRO A 24 25.04 20.28 1.91
C PRO A 24 23.71 21.08 1.92
N ALA A 25 23.14 21.37 0.72
CA ALA A 25 21.84 22.01 0.63
C ALA A 25 20.75 21.17 1.30
N LEU A 26 19.86 21.82 2.03
CA LEU A 26 18.76 21.14 2.73
C LEU A 26 17.81 20.41 1.75
N PRO A 27 17.13 19.37 2.22
CA PRO A 27 16.07 18.72 1.45
C PRO A 27 15.03 19.72 0.94
N THR A 28 14.53 19.48 -0.27
CA THR A 28 13.55 20.37 -0.92
C THR A 28 12.34 20.62 -0.03
N GLY A 29 11.99 21.87 0.18
CA GLY A 29 10.91 22.33 1.08
C GLY A 29 11.38 22.73 2.47
N LEU A 30 12.63 22.44 2.83
CA LEU A 30 13.26 22.99 4.05
C LEU A 30 14.14 24.21 3.73
N SER A 31 14.26 25.11 4.70
CA SER A 31 15.07 26.31 4.59
C SER A 31 15.72 26.67 5.92
N LEU A 32 16.93 27.26 5.82
CA LEU A 32 17.64 27.84 6.95
C LEU A 32 17.25 29.32 7.06
N ARG A 33 16.77 29.74 8.20
CA ARG A 33 16.41 31.14 8.50
C ARG A 33 17.62 31.95 8.97
N GLY A 34 17.48 33.26 8.94
CA GLY A 34 18.52 34.20 9.41
C GLY A 34 18.82 34.11 10.91
N ASP A 35 17.95 33.46 11.71
CA ASP A 35 18.17 33.19 13.12
C ASP A 35 18.80 31.78 13.36
N GLY A 36 19.15 31.08 12.28
CA GLY A 36 19.71 29.72 12.32
C GLY A 36 18.68 28.62 12.43
N ALA A 37 17.39 28.91 12.53
CA ALA A 37 16.36 27.89 12.61
C ALA A 37 16.12 27.23 11.24
N ILE A 38 15.98 25.90 11.24
CA ILE A 38 15.53 25.15 10.07
C ILE A 38 14.02 24.99 10.16
N VAL A 39 13.33 25.37 9.10
CA VAL A 39 11.87 25.38 8.99
C VAL A 39 11.42 24.91 7.61
N GLY A 40 10.14 24.54 7.48
CA GLY A 40 9.52 24.25 6.19
C GLY A 40 8.68 22.98 6.19
N ILE A 41 8.29 22.57 4.98
CA ILE A 41 7.54 21.35 4.70
C ILE A 41 8.37 20.58 3.68
N PRO A 42 9.07 19.50 4.08
CA PRO A 42 9.82 18.70 3.10
C PRO A 42 8.83 17.87 2.27
N PHE A 43 8.98 17.89 0.95
CA PHE A 43 8.07 17.19 0.04
C PHE A 43 8.74 16.17 -0.89
N VAL A 44 10.06 15.99 -0.75
CA VAL A 44 10.82 14.93 -1.44
C VAL A 44 11.50 14.06 -0.40
N ASP A 45 11.44 12.74 -0.58
CA ASP A 45 12.15 11.79 0.29
C ASP A 45 13.66 12.03 0.21
N SER A 46 14.34 11.93 1.35
CA SER A 46 15.78 12.11 1.43
C SER A 46 16.38 11.12 2.41
N PRO A 47 17.44 10.39 2.02
CA PRO A 47 18.13 9.48 2.93
C PRO A 47 18.76 10.23 4.10
N ALA A 48 19.10 9.53 5.17
CA ALA A 48 19.84 10.10 6.29
C ALA A 48 21.12 10.78 5.80
N THR A 49 21.21 12.08 5.99
CA THR A 49 22.31 12.91 5.51
C THR A 49 22.74 13.86 6.62
N ASN A 50 24.05 13.98 6.82
CA ASN A 50 24.63 14.88 7.79
C ASN A 50 24.80 16.28 7.17
N TYR A 51 24.25 17.28 7.83
CA TYR A 51 24.33 18.69 7.49
C TYR A 51 25.20 19.40 8.51
N THR A 52 26.25 20.10 8.04
CA THR A 52 27.05 20.96 8.89
C THR A 52 26.48 22.36 8.86
N ILE A 53 26.25 22.93 10.03
CA ILE A 53 25.73 24.29 10.21
C ILE A 53 26.84 25.13 10.81
N TRP A 54 27.06 26.30 10.25
CA TRP A 54 28.01 27.29 10.77
C TRP A 54 27.26 28.48 11.31
N ALA A 55 27.66 28.91 12.50
CA ALA A 55 27.24 30.18 13.13
C ALA A 55 28.44 31.11 13.14
N ASN A 56 28.38 32.20 12.36
CA ASN A 56 29.51 33.10 12.14
C ASN A 56 29.28 34.44 12.81
N ASN A 57 30.36 35.03 13.37
CA ASN A 57 30.43 36.40 13.81
C ASN A 57 31.86 36.94 13.64
N THR A 58 32.11 38.18 14.04
CA THR A 58 33.43 38.81 13.94
C THR A 58 34.51 38.15 14.77
N GLY A 59 34.16 37.34 15.74
CA GLY A 59 35.10 36.58 16.60
C GLY A 59 35.44 35.18 16.07
N GLY A 60 34.74 34.71 15.03
CA GLY A 60 34.97 33.38 14.43
C GLY A 60 33.67 32.61 14.11
N SER A 61 33.84 31.33 13.87
CA SER A 61 32.75 30.41 13.51
C SER A 61 32.62 29.27 14.52
N GLY A 62 31.37 28.99 14.91
CA GLY A 62 30.98 27.75 15.58
C GLY A 62 30.31 26.80 14.62
N THR A 63 30.45 25.50 14.83
CA THR A 63 29.87 24.47 13.96
C THR A 63 29.04 23.47 14.75
N ALA A 64 27.97 22.95 14.11
CA ALA A 64 27.20 21.81 14.60
C ALA A 64 26.86 20.89 13.42
N VAL A 65 26.66 19.60 13.69
CA VAL A 65 26.19 18.63 12.70
C VAL A 65 24.81 18.15 13.10
N LEU A 66 23.91 18.14 12.12
CA LEU A 66 22.54 17.67 12.24
C LEU A 66 22.30 16.60 11.18
N GLU A 67 21.83 15.43 11.56
CA GLU A 67 21.35 14.43 10.61
C GLU A 67 19.87 14.66 10.31
N ILE A 68 19.51 14.73 9.03
CA ILE A 68 18.12 14.86 8.57
C ILE A 68 17.79 13.70 7.66
N THR A 69 16.64 13.05 7.91
CA THR A 69 16.01 12.08 7.04
C THR A 69 14.60 12.59 6.71
N VAL A 70 14.19 12.52 5.45
CA VAL A 70 12.80 12.79 5.04
C VAL A 70 12.19 11.49 4.55
N ASN A 71 11.22 11.00 5.30
CA ASN A 71 10.50 9.78 4.96
C ASN A 71 9.13 10.14 4.36
N GLY A 72 8.76 9.46 3.28
CA GLY A 72 7.40 9.49 2.73
C GLY A 72 6.38 8.91 3.69
N THR A 73 5.13 9.26 3.50
CA THR A 73 4.00 8.65 4.22
C THR A 73 3.74 7.23 3.79
N GLY A 74 4.33 6.80 2.65
CA GLY A 74 4.07 5.52 2.01
C GLY A 74 2.65 5.41 1.46
N ILE A 75 2.34 4.32 0.77
CA ILE A 75 0.99 3.92 0.39
C ILE A 75 0.70 2.61 1.09
N PHE A 76 -0.39 2.57 1.85
CA PHE A 76 -0.86 1.36 2.51
C PHE A 76 -2.14 0.89 1.85
N ILE A 77 -2.21 -0.39 1.52
CA ILE A 77 -3.34 -1.05 0.86
C ILE A 77 -3.78 -2.21 1.73
N ASN A 78 -5.07 -2.32 1.98
CA ASN A 78 -5.64 -3.45 2.68
C ASN A 78 -6.92 -3.90 1.99
N TYR A 79 -6.99 -5.17 1.61
CA TYR A 79 -8.21 -5.81 1.14
C TYR A 79 -8.98 -6.45 2.30
N PRO A 80 -10.32 -6.53 2.24
CA PRO A 80 -11.13 -7.12 3.31
C PRO A 80 -10.80 -8.60 3.55
N TYR A 81 -10.34 -9.29 2.49
CA TYR A 81 -9.89 -10.67 2.53
C TYR A 81 -8.61 -10.80 1.71
N ASN A 82 -7.67 -11.60 2.19
CA ASN A 82 -6.42 -11.93 1.50
C ASN A 82 -6.47 -13.28 0.77
N THR A 83 -7.58 -14.01 0.90
CA THR A 83 -7.85 -15.27 0.20
C THR A 83 -9.30 -15.26 -0.29
N ALA A 84 -9.51 -15.64 -1.55
CA ALA A 84 -10.81 -15.76 -2.20
C ALA A 84 -10.87 -17.10 -2.95
N GLU A 85 -11.70 -18.00 -2.45
CA GLU A 85 -12.12 -19.22 -3.15
C GLU A 85 -13.40 -18.88 -3.89
N LEU A 86 -13.36 -18.94 -5.21
CA LEU A 86 -14.44 -18.48 -6.08
C LEU A 86 -15.09 -19.66 -6.78
N ALA A 87 -16.42 -19.67 -6.81
CA ALA A 87 -17.21 -20.61 -7.57
C ALA A 87 -17.19 -20.27 -9.06
N GLN A 88 -16.92 -21.26 -9.93
CA GLN A 88 -16.92 -21.06 -11.39
C GLN A 88 -18.34 -20.66 -11.87
N TYR A 89 -18.41 -19.69 -12.79
CA TYR A 89 -19.64 -19.12 -13.36
C TYR A 89 -20.50 -18.34 -12.38
N SER A 90 -20.17 -18.24 -11.12
CA SER A 90 -20.89 -17.43 -10.13
C SER A 90 -20.23 -16.07 -9.89
N PRO A 91 -21.01 -14.98 -9.75
CA PRO A 91 -20.44 -13.65 -9.55
C PRO A 91 -19.79 -13.52 -8.18
N MET A 92 -18.51 -13.14 -8.15
CA MET A 92 -17.81 -12.89 -6.90
C MET A 92 -18.28 -11.62 -6.20
N MET A 93 -18.22 -11.60 -4.88
CA MET A 93 -18.32 -10.34 -4.14
C MET A 93 -17.11 -9.46 -4.47
N ALA A 94 -17.36 -8.24 -4.94
CA ALA A 94 -16.28 -7.33 -5.31
C ALA A 94 -15.39 -6.97 -4.09
N LEU A 95 -14.08 -7.04 -4.29
CA LEU A 95 -13.09 -6.69 -3.29
C LEU A 95 -12.67 -5.23 -3.48
N TYR A 96 -13.06 -4.39 -2.55
CA TYR A 96 -12.69 -2.97 -2.51
C TYR A 96 -11.52 -2.78 -1.55
N PRO A 97 -10.36 -2.27 -2.01
CA PRO A 97 -9.27 -1.98 -1.10
C PRO A 97 -9.58 -0.74 -0.25
N SER A 98 -9.19 -0.77 1.00
CA SER A 98 -9.01 0.43 1.80
C SER A 98 -7.57 0.91 1.68
N THR A 99 -7.38 2.22 1.61
CA THR A 99 -6.06 2.83 1.43
C THR A 99 -5.81 3.93 2.43
N SER A 100 -4.54 4.13 2.78
CA SER A 100 -4.08 5.26 3.57
C SER A 100 -2.67 5.66 3.17
N GLY A 101 -2.24 6.86 3.58
CA GLY A 101 -0.93 7.40 3.25
C GLY A 101 -0.96 8.34 2.04
N ALA A 102 0.03 8.20 1.15
CA ALA A 102 0.19 9.08 0.00
C ALA A 102 -0.90 8.88 -1.07
N ALA A 103 -1.14 9.90 -1.88
CA ALA A 103 -2.10 9.84 -2.97
C ALA A 103 -1.67 8.84 -4.05
N ILE A 104 -2.60 8.00 -4.50
CA ILE A 104 -2.37 6.98 -5.51
C ILE A 104 -2.69 7.56 -6.89
N VAL A 105 -1.77 7.34 -7.84
CA VAL A 105 -1.87 7.79 -9.24
C VAL A 105 -2.29 6.64 -10.14
N SER A 106 -1.80 5.42 -9.88
CA SER A 106 -2.09 4.25 -10.72
C SER A 106 -2.09 2.96 -9.91
N TRP A 107 -2.78 1.96 -10.45
CA TRP A 107 -2.88 0.62 -9.90
C TRP A 107 -2.53 -0.42 -10.95
N SER A 108 -1.90 -1.51 -10.53
CA SER A 108 -1.66 -2.69 -11.35
C SER A 108 -1.75 -3.96 -10.52
N ILE A 109 -1.92 -5.10 -11.20
CA ILE A 109 -1.97 -6.42 -10.59
C ILE A 109 -1.14 -7.41 -11.41
N GLU A 110 -0.45 -8.30 -10.75
CA GLU A 110 0.33 -9.39 -11.35
C GLU A 110 0.25 -10.66 -10.48
N PRO A 111 0.19 -11.82 -11.11
CA PRO A 111 0.01 -12.10 -12.54
C PRO A 111 -1.37 -11.68 -13.07
N THR A 112 -1.65 -11.95 -14.35
CA THR A 112 -2.97 -11.73 -14.96
C THR A 112 -4.02 -12.56 -14.23
N LEU A 113 -5.15 -11.94 -13.89
CA LEU A 113 -6.29 -12.58 -13.24
C LEU A 113 -6.93 -13.68 -14.11
N PRO A 114 -7.59 -14.67 -13.49
CA PRO A 114 -8.38 -15.68 -14.19
C PRO A 114 -9.42 -15.05 -15.12
N SER A 115 -9.74 -15.76 -16.20
CA SER A 115 -10.76 -15.30 -17.15
C SER A 115 -12.09 -15.03 -16.47
N GLY A 116 -12.68 -13.87 -16.76
CA GLY A 116 -13.94 -13.40 -16.17
C GLY A 116 -13.77 -12.57 -14.91
N ILE A 117 -12.55 -12.47 -14.35
CA ILE A 117 -12.25 -11.57 -13.24
C ILE A 117 -11.51 -10.34 -13.78
N PHE A 118 -11.88 -9.17 -13.28
CA PHE A 118 -11.38 -7.87 -13.72
C PHE A 118 -10.71 -7.10 -12.58
N PHE A 119 -9.81 -6.21 -12.96
CA PHE A 119 -9.10 -5.33 -12.04
C PHE A 119 -9.30 -3.87 -12.40
N GLY A 120 -9.66 -3.05 -11.43
CA GLY A 120 -9.84 -1.61 -11.58
C GLY A 120 -8.53 -0.84 -11.49
N THR A 121 -7.98 -0.46 -12.63
CA THR A 121 -6.71 0.30 -12.70
C THR A 121 -6.81 1.72 -12.11
N ASN A 122 -8.01 2.18 -11.76
CA ASN A 122 -8.24 3.49 -11.15
C ASN A 122 -8.44 3.42 -9.63
N ASN A 123 -8.85 2.26 -9.09
CA ASN A 123 -9.26 2.14 -7.69
C ASN A 123 -8.84 0.83 -7.02
N GLY A 124 -8.15 -0.08 -7.74
CA GLY A 124 -7.70 -1.35 -7.21
C GLY A 124 -8.82 -2.38 -6.93
N THR A 125 -10.05 -2.14 -7.35
CA THR A 125 -11.16 -3.09 -7.14
C THR A 125 -10.95 -4.36 -7.96
N ILE A 126 -11.27 -5.54 -7.38
CA ILE A 126 -11.30 -6.83 -8.06
C ILE A 126 -12.75 -7.30 -8.09
N TRP A 127 -13.27 -7.65 -9.27
CA TRP A 127 -14.67 -8.09 -9.45
C TRP A 127 -14.83 -8.97 -10.67
N GLY A 128 -15.94 -9.64 -10.79
CA GLY A 128 -16.31 -10.37 -11.99
C GLY A 128 -17.00 -11.70 -11.72
N THR A 129 -17.07 -12.53 -12.76
CA THR A 129 -17.58 -13.90 -12.73
C THR A 129 -16.52 -14.79 -13.38
N PRO A 130 -15.81 -15.61 -12.60
CA PRO A 130 -14.75 -16.44 -13.13
C PRO A 130 -15.32 -17.51 -14.07
N SER A 131 -14.67 -17.74 -15.20
CA SER A 131 -15.12 -18.72 -16.19
C SER A 131 -14.17 -19.90 -16.38
N THR A 132 -13.00 -19.87 -15.75
CA THR A 132 -11.97 -20.90 -15.90
C THR A 132 -11.47 -21.33 -14.55
N LEU A 133 -11.47 -22.64 -14.30
CA LEU A 133 -10.88 -23.23 -13.10
C LEU A 133 -9.41 -22.81 -12.97
N THR A 134 -9.02 -22.44 -11.76
CA THR A 134 -7.67 -21.94 -11.50
C THR A 134 -7.19 -22.43 -10.15
N GLU A 135 -6.02 -23.05 -10.14
CA GLU A 135 -5.33 -23.40 -8.90
C GLU A 135 -5.06 -22.16 -8.06
N SER A 136 -4.93 -22.36 -6.76
CA SER A 136 -4.64 -21.27 -5.81
C SER A 136 -3.35 -20.54 -6.20
N ALA A 137 -3.47 -19.26 -6.52
CA ALA A 137 -2.37 -18.40 -6.94
C ALA A 137 -2.37 -17.07 -6.19
N VAL A 138 -1.17 -16.53 -5.93
CA VAL A 138 -1.00 -15.25 -5.27
C VAL A 138 -0.91 -14.14 -6.32
N TYR A 139 -1.75 -13.14 -6.17
CA TYR A 139 -1.79 -11.93 -7.00
C TYR A 139 -1.25 -10.76 -6.20
N THR A 140 -0.25 -10.07 -6.75
CA THR A 140 0.33 -8.87 -6.14
C THR A 140 -0.30 -7.63 -6.75
N ILE A 141 -0.90 -6.81 -5.92
CA ILE A 141 -1.48 -5.54 -6.28
C ILE A 141 -0.47 -4.44 -5.94
N ASN A 142 -0.17 -3.59 -6.91
CA ASN A 142 0.70 -2.44 -6.74
C ASN A 142 -0.10 -1.16 -6.91
N ALA A 143 0.05 -0.23 -5.97
CA ALA A 143 -0.41 1.14 -6.07
C ALA A 143 0.80 2.07 -6.13
N THR A 144 0.84 2.96 -7.11
CA THR A 144 1.94 3.88 -7.33
C THR A 144 1.44 5.31 -7.17
N GLY A 145 2.10 6.09 -6.35
CA GLY A 145 1.96 7.53 -6.21
C GLY A 145 2.98 8.28 -7.06
N VAL A 146 3.19 9.57 -6.77
CA VAL A 146 4.20 10.37 -7.47
C VAL A 146 5.61 9.93 -7.11
N GLU A 147 5.86 9.66 -5.84
CA GLU A 147 7.18 9.24 -5.30
C GLU A 147 7.06 8.07 -4.32
N ASP A 148 5.85 7.61 -4.05
CA ASP A 148 5.55 6.52 -3.12
C ASP A 148 4.97 5.32 -3.87
N TYR A 149 5.11 4.15 -3.29
CA TYR A 149 4.44 2.94 -3.76
C TYR A 149 3.95 2.11 -2.57
N GLY A 150 2.95 1.29 -2.82
CA GLY A 150 2.44 0.33 -1.84
C GLY A 150 2.06 -0.96 -2.53
N THR A 151 2.13 -2.07 -1.80
CA THR A 151 1.77 -3.38 -2.32
C THR A 151 0.83 -4.10 -1.36
N ALA A 152 -0.04 -4.93 -1.94
CA ALA A 152 -0.87 -5.88 -1.21
C ALA A 152 -0.93 -7.19 -1.99
N THR A 153 -1.29 -8.28 -1.34
CA THR A 153 -1.47 -9.57 -2.00
C THR A 153 -2.85 -10.12 -1.72
N VAL A 154 -3.44 -10.77 -2.74
CA VAL A 154 -4.66 -11.55 -2.62
C VAL A 154 -4.40 -12.92 -3.26
N THR A 155 -4.76 -13.98 -2.57
CA THR A 155 -4.72 -15.34 -3.10
C THR A 155 -6.08 -15.66 -3.69
N ILE A 156 -6.14 -16.11 -4.95
CA ILE A 156 -7.39 -16.45 -5.62
C ILE A 156 -7.29 -17.87 -6.17
N SER A 157 -8.33 -18.67 -5.95
CA SER A 157 -8.61 -19.93 -6.63
C SER A 157 -10.01 -19.89 -7.24
N VAL A 158 -10.23 -20.65 -8.32
CA VAL A 158 -11.54 -20.83 -8.93
C VAL A 158 -11.82 -22.32 -8.96
N LEU A 159 -12.86 -22.71 -8.25
CA LEU A 159 -13.27 -24.09 -8.01
C LEU A 159 -14.55 -24.41 -8.78
N THR A 160 -14.86 -25.70 -8.95
CA THR A 160 -16.13 -26.17 -9.50
C THR A 160 -17.29 -25.73 -8.63
N ASP A 161 -18.43 -25.53 -9.27
CA ASP A 161 -19.71 -25.16 -8.67
C ASP A 161 -20.77 -25.84 -9.57
N THR A 162 -21.18 -27.02 -9.16
CA THR A 162 -21.94 -27.94 -10.03
C THR A 162 -23.37 -27.49 -10.23
N ASP A 163 -24.04 -27.02 -9.20
CA ASP A 163 -25.43 -26.53 -9.25
C ASP A 163 -25.55 -25.02 -9.53
N LEU A 164 -24.42 -24.29 -9.52
CA LEU A 164 -24.32 -22.85 -9.78
C LEU A 164 -25.00 -21.98 -8.72
N ASP A 165 -25.01 -22.42 -7.47
CA ASP A 165 -25.58 -21.66 -6.36
C ASP A 165 -24.59 -20.61 -5.80
N GLY A 166 -23.31 -20.69 -6.17
CA GLY A 166 -22.23 -19.79 -5.78
C GLY A 166 -21.37 -20.31 -4.63
N ILE A 167 -21.60 -21.53 -4.20
CA ILE A 167 -20.78 -22.24 -3.23
C ILE A 167 -19.94 -23.26 -4.01
N PRO A 168 -18.59 -23.24 -3.92
CA PRO A 168 -17.79 -24.27 -4.56
C PRO A 168 -18.09 -25.67 -4.01
N ASP A 169 -18.07 -26.71 -4.86
CA ASP A 169 -18.35 -28.12 -4.50
C ASP A 169 -17.59 -28.59 -3.24
N ASP A 170 -16.36 -28.11 -3.04
CA ASP A 170 -15.54 -28.45 -1.86
C ASP A 170 -16.12 -27.91 -0.53
N ASN A 171 -16.98 -26.92 -0.59
CA ASN A 171 -17.61 -26.26 0.56
C ASN A 171 -19.13 -26.42 0.58
N ASP A 172 -19.68 -27.15 -0.39
CA ASP A 172 -21.10 -27.35 -0.57
C ASP A 172 -21.57 -28.66 0.12
N ASN A 173 -22.72 -28.58 0.76
CA ASN A 173 -23.35 -29.73 1.41
C ASN A 173 -24.40 -30.44 0.51
N ASP A 174 -24.72 -29.85 -0.65
CA ASP A 174 -25.74 -30.31 -1.62
C ASP A 174 -25.24 -29.96 -3.02
N ILE A 175 -24.21 -30.69 -3.49
CA ILE A 175 -23.40 -30.37 -4.67
C ILE A 175 -24.23 -30.26 -5.95
N ASP A 176 -25.29 -31.05 -6.09
CA ASP A 176 -26.13 -31.02 -7.29
C ASP A 176 -27.41 -30.19 -7.13
N GLY A 177 -27.67 -29.62 -5.95
CA GLY A 177 -28.77 -28.69 -5.67
C GLY A 177 -30.17 -29.33 -5.70
N ASP A 178 -30.27 -30.65 -5.52
CA ASP A 178 -31.56 -31.37 -5.59
C ASP A 178 -32.35 -31.32 -4.27
N GLY A 179 -31.74 -30.81 -3.21
CA GLY A 179 -32.35 -30.63 -1.88
C GLY A 179 -32.04 -31.77 -0.91
N TRP A 180 -31.26 -32.74 -1.31
CA TRP A 180 -30.68 -33.74 -0.43
C TRP A 180 -29.22 -33.40 -0.14
N SER A 181 -28.75 -33.70 1.06
CA SER A 181 -27.34 -33.41 1.34
C SER A 181 -26.45 -34.53 0.79
N ASN A 182 -25.20 -34.19 0.41
CA ASN A 182 -24.19 -35.19 -0.02
C ASN A 182 -24.08 -36.37 0.94
N SER A 183 -24.27 -36.14 2.25
CA SER A 183 -24.23 -37.17 3.26
C SER A 183 -25.49 -38.10 3.26
N ASP A 184 -26.63 -37.54 2.91
CA ASP A 184 -27.87 -38.32 2.81
C ASP A 184 -27.89 -39.16 1.53
N GLU A 185 -27.40 -38.62 0.42
CA GLU A 185 -27.24 -39.29 -0.86
C GLU A 185 -26.25 -40.44 -0.79
N ALA A 186 -25.07 -40.22 -0.18
CA ALA A 186 -24.09 -41.27 0.05
C ALA A 186 -24.65 -42.45 0.88
N ASN A 187 -25.59 -42.16 1.80
CA ASN A 187 -26.29 -43.20 2.58
C ASN A 187 -27.38 -43.91 1.80
N CYS A 188 -28.03 -43.23 0.84
CA CYS A 188 -29.12 -43.79 0.05
C CYS A 188 -28.67 -44.37 -1.29
N LEU A 189 -27.39 -44.28 -1.67
CA LEU A 189 -26.85 -44.64 -2.98
C LEU A 189 -27.51 -43.83 -4.12
N THR A 190 -27.93 -42.62 -3.86
CA THR A 190 -28.35 -41.66 -4.87
C THR A 190 -27.11 -40.93 -5.46
N ASP A 191 -27.27 -40.27 -6.59
CA ASP A 191 -26.15 -39.72 -7.35
C ASP A 191 -25.75 -38.33 -6.77
N GLU A 192 -24.44 -38.10 -6.58
CA GLU A 192 -23.87 -36.82 -6.14
C GLU A 192 -23.50 -35.92 -7.34
N THR A 193 -24.05 -36.19 -8.56
CA THR A 193 -23.68 -35.48 -9.80
C THR A 193 -24.85 -34.79 -10.47
#